data_6aaaf04e461002fc66c19c08c9da85fa
#
_entry.id   6aaaf04e461002fc66c19c08c9da85fa
#
_cell.length_a   1.000
_cell.length_b   1.000
_cell.length_c   1.000
_cell.angle_alpha   90.00
_cell.angle_beta   90.00
_cell.angle_gamma   90.00
#
_symmetry.space_group_name_H-M   'P 1'
#
loop_
_entity.id
_entity.type
_entity.pdbx_description
1 polymer ?
#
loop_
_entity_poly.entity_id
_entity_poly.type
_entity_poly.pdbx_seq_one_letter_code
_entity_poly.pdbx_strand_id
1 'polypeptide(L)'
;MAARVIVPAPERTSSPAVRHWLDPLCAVAAPAIVLVLTLFRASSSPVWRDDVALVRALGLSPVGSEGRITSVLVQLSAAVPIGGRGLRASWTSALALALLAYMTYALARRLLMRAHATPRLTPPLSLAAALTATVAEAAQVEGTVAGGAAVAAALVLLAVLLMGSNVGRPDARRALSLGCLFGLTLAESHAAGVLLLFVLAAQATAQRTLPTPRTLAWSLLGAGVVAALCSVPLLWRILFVPTAFDYGHGLEGSSLAFLQASDLRTSAIAAWLRDVGAISLGFAMAGMGLGLARRATRSVMVPLAALLFADLALPASRVSILASDPLGVLRLLGVVALGISAGLGVQAAARALALARIPFAEPASVLIVVFDFTLVFIGAEDSALAAAHPAGTAAEVWTDEALVRTPPSSLLLLRSQALAFRFLSARLLRGERPDVLVVPMSLLERGNVRAHLLAEEPALAPLIRETALSGKASEYALSTLADARPLFVELDPSWETPVLEHLLPRPFFMQLAPEPRGRSDRELG
;
A
#
# COMPACT_ATOMS: atom_id res chain seq x y z
N MET A 1 65.01 23.77 7.50
CA MET A 1 63.95 24.74 7.82
C MET A 1 62.93 24.76 6.71
N ALA A 2 61.81 24.07 6.88
CA ALA A 2 60.73 24.07 5.88
C ALA A 2 59.67 25.06 6.31
N ALA A 3 59.49 26.13 5.52
CA ALA A 3 58.47 27.13 5.78
C ALA A 3 57.08 26.52 5.56
N ARG A 4 56.25 26.44 6.63
CA ARG A 4 54.83 26.14 6.55
C ARG A 4 54.14 27.32 5.89
N VAL A 5 53.66 27.13 4.65
CA VAL A 5 52.74 28.06 4.01
C VAL A 5 51.39 27.95 4.75
N ILE A 6 51.04 28.92 5.54
CA ILE A 6 49.74 29.07 6.16
C ILE A 6 48.80 29.54 5.04
N VAL A 7 47.98 28.62 4.50
CA VAL A 7 46.87 28.97 3.60
C VAL A 7 45.77 29.59 4.49
N PRO A 8 45.37 30.87 4.27
CA PRO A 8 44.29 31.44 5.01
C PRO A 8 42.99 30.65 4.77
N ALA A 9 42.31 30.32 5.86
CA ALA A 9 41.01 29.66 5.76
C ALA A 9 40.03 30.56 5.00
N PRO A 10 39.25 30.03 4.06
CA PRO A 10 38.29 30.84 3.31
C PRO A 10 37.29 31.47 4.28
N GLU A 11 37.18 32.77 4.23
CA GLU A 11 36.21 33.56 5.02
C GLU A 11 34.78 33.05 4.76
N ARG A 12 34.16 32.59 5.81
CA ARG A 12 32.75 32.15 5.81
C ARG A 12 31.83 33.38 5.76
N THR A 13 31.71 34.01 4.62
CA THR A 13 30.70 35.06 4.39
C THR A 13 29.37 34.39 3.98
N SER A 14 28.63 33.90 4.92
CA SER A 14 27.22 33.58 4.71
C SER A 14 26.42 34.01 5.90
N SER A 15 25.53 35.00 5.67
CA SER A 15 24.63 35.55 6.68
C SER A 15 23.85 34.41 7.35
N PRO A 16 23.90 34.27 8.67
CA PRO A 16 23.26 33.16 9.39
C PRO A 16 21.74 33.18 9.30
N ALA A 17 21.13 34.31 8.98
CA ALA A 17 19.68 34.51 8.97
C ALA A 17 18.95 33.78 7.84
N VAL A 18 19.51 33.70 6.63
CA VAL A 18 18.87 33.01 5.48
C VAL A 18 18.88 31.48 5.65
N ARG A 19 19.73 30.95 6.51
CA ARG A 19 19.85 29.52 6.79
C ARG A 19 18.70 28.92 7.60
N HIS A 20 18.04 29.72 8.45
CA HIS A 20 17.14 29.19 9.47
C HIS A 20 15.74 28.86 8.97
N TRP A 21 15.22 29.49 7.93
CA TRP A 21 13.83 29.32 7.50
C TRP A 21 13.61 28.35 6.35
N LEU A 22 14.61 28.14 5.47
CA LEU A 22 14.50 27.21 4.32
C LEU A 22 14.31 25.76 4.76
N ASP A 23 15.01 25.33 5.80
CA ASP A 23 14.94 23.94 6.26
C ASP A 23 13.56 23.59 6.85
N PRO A 24 13.00 24.36 7.81
CA PRO A 24 11.65 24.08 8.27
C PRO A 24 10.59 24.28 7.17
N LEU A 25 10.79 25.23 6.25
CA LEU A 25 9.88 25.41 5.12
C LEU A 25 9.84 24.15 4.22
N CYS A 26 10.99 23.63 3.80
CA CYS A 26 11.07 22.41 2.99
C CYS A 26 10.56 21.18 3.76
N ALA A 27 10.81 21.11 5.06
CA ALA A 27 10.33 20.03 5.92
C ALA A 27 8.79 19.98 6.02
N VAL A 28 8.13 21.15 6.02
CA VAL A 28 6.67 21.26 6.00
C VAL A 28 6.12 21.14 4.58
N ALA A 29 6.82 21.69 3.58
CA ALA A 29 6.39 21.64 2.19
C ALA A 29 6.29 20.20 1.65
N ALA A 30 7.23 19.31 2.00
CA ALA A 30 7.21 17.93 1.55
C ALA A 30 5.89 17.21 1.89
N PRO A 31 5.48 17.07 3.15
CA PRO A 31 4.21 16.42 3.49
C PRO A 31 2.99 17.23 3.02
N ALA A 32 3.05 18.57 3.02
CA ALA A 32 1.90 19.39 2.62
C ALA A 32 1.57 19.24 1.13
N ILE A 33 2.57 19.31 0.25
CA ILE A 33 2.39 19.13 -1.20
C ILE A 33 1.82 17.75 -1.48
N VAL A 34 2.41 16.71 -0.89
CA VAL A 34 1.98 15.33 -1.09
C VAL A 34 0.57 15.11 -0.56
N LEU A 35 0.25 15.63 0.62
CA LEU A 35 -1.08 15.54 1.20
C LEU A 35 -2.14 16.20 0.31
N VAL A 36 -1.90 17.43 -0.12
CA VAL A 36 -2.83 18.15 -1.00
C VAL A 36 -3.02 17.36 -2.29
N LEU A 37 -1.94 16.95 -2.95
CA LEU A 37 -2.00 16.21 -4.20
C LEU A 37 -2.78 14.91 -4.06
N THR A 38 -2.49 14.11 -3.02
CA THR A 38 -3.17 12.82 -2.79
C THR A 38 -4.61 12.98 -2.34
N LEU A 39 -4.96 13.99 -1.55
CA LEU A 39 -6.35 14.24 -1.17
C LEU A 39 -7.22 14.62 -2.38
N PHE A 40 -6.70 15.42 -3.31
CA PHE A 40 -7.40 15.73 -4.56
C PHE A 40 -7.59 14.52 -5.48
N ARG A 41 -6.70 13.55 -5.40
CA ARG A 41 -6.73 12.31 -6.20
C ARG A 41 -7.37 11.13 -5.44
N ALA A 42 -7.73 11.31 -4.17
CA ALA A 42 -8.25 10.22 -3.34
C ALA A 42 -9.50 9.60 -3.94
N SER A 43 -9.52 8.28 -4.03
CA SER A 43 -10.66 7.53 -4.54
C SER A 43 -11.81 7.55 -3.54
N SER A 44 -13.02 7.76 -4.03
CA SER A 44 -14.27 7.61 -3.25
C SER A 44 -14.63 6.15 -3.03
N SER A 45 -14.06 5.25 -3.82
CA SER A 45 -14.36 3.82 -3.80
C SER A 45 -13.08 2.99 -3.73
N PRO A 46 -12.61 2.68 -2.51
CA PRO A 46 -11.38 1.94 -2.29
C PRO A 46 -11.51 0.44 -2.61
N VAL A 47 -12.73 -0.07 -2.75
CA VAL A 47 -13.02 -1.51 -2.75
C VAL A 47 -12.94 -2.20 -4.09
N TRP A 48 -12.85 -1.47 -5.17
CA TRP A 48 -12.74 -2.04 -6.50
C TRP A 48 -11.39 -2.73 -6.76
N ARG A 49 -10.42 -2.57 -5.88
CA ARG A 49 -9.11 -3.21 -6.02
C ARG A 49 -9.10 -4.63 -5.49
N ASP A 50 -9.62 -4.85 -4.29
CA ASP A 50 -9.66 -6.18 -3.66
C ASP A 50 -10.53 -6.20 -2.38
N ASP A 51 -10.69 -7.38 -1.83
CA ASP A 51 -11.39 -7.66 -0.58
C ASP A 51 -10.69 -7.09 0.66
N VAL A 52 -9.38 -7.02 0.66
CA VAL A 52 -8.61 -6.43 1.77
C VAL A 52 -8.92 -4.95 1.88
N ALA A 53 -9.04 -4.24 0.76
CA ALA A 53 -9.47 -2.85 0.73
C ALA A 53 -10.89 -2.68 1.27
N LEU A 54 -11.83 -3.57 0.93
CA LEU A 54 -13.19 -3.57 1.51
C LEU A 54 -13.15 -3.75 3.03
N VAL A 55 -12.44 -4.76 3.50
CA VAL A 55 -12.33 -5.05 4.93
C VAL A 55 -11.79 -3.84 5.70
N ARG A 56 -10.76 -3.18 5.17
CA ARG A 56 -10.18 -1.96 5.75
C ARG A 56 -11.17 -0.79 5.70
N ALA A 57 -11.83 -0.58 4.58
CA ALA A 57 -12.80 0.48 4.42
C ALA A 57 -14.01 0.36 5.37
N LEU A 58 -14.42 -0.86 5.69
CA LEU A 58 -15.45 -1.13 6.69
C LEU A 58 -14.93 -1.08 8.14
N GLY A 59 -13.62 -0.93 8.34
CA GLY A 59 -13.00 -0.99 9.66
C GLY A 59 -13.06 -2.38 10.28
N LEU A 60 -13.22 -3.42 9.48
CA LEU A 60 -13.20 -4.80 9.92
C LEU A 60 -11.76 -5.30 9.95
N SER A 61 -11.38 -5.97 11.04
CA SER A 61 -10.08 -6.63 11.15
C SER A 61 -10.30 -8.12 11.28
N PRO A 62 -10.16 -8.89 10.22
CA PRO A 62 -10.36 -10.32 10.28
C PRO A 62 -9.25 -11.00 11.11
N VAL A 63 -9.59 -12.14 11.67
CA VAL A 63 -8.69 -12.98 12.44
C VAL A 63 -7.50 -13.39 11.57
N GLY A 64 -6.28 -13.07 12.00
CA GLY A 64 -5.05 -13.47 11.30
C GLY A 64 -4.73 -12.68 10.04
N SER A 65 -5.54 -11.69 9.64
CA SER A 65 -5.29 -10.88 8.45
C SER A 65 -4.38 -9.68 8.73
N GLU A 66 -3.85 -9.15 7.67
CA GLU A 66 -3.08 -7.91 7.60
C GLU A 66 -4.00 -6.67 7.66
N GLY A 67 -3.42 -5.48 7.77
CA GLY A 67 -4.14 -4.20 7.71
C GLY A 67 -4.83 -3.78 9.02
N ARG A 68 -4.37 -4.26 10.16
CA ARG A 68 -4.98 -3.96 11.46
C ARG A 68 -4.90 -2.49 11.84
N ILE A 69 -3.77 -1.84 11.56
CA ILE A 69 -3.58 -0.42 11.86
C ILE A 69 -4.43 0.42 10.91
N THR A 70 -4.42 0.12 9.62
CA THR A 70 -5.28 0.76 8.64
C THR A 70 -6.75 0.61 9.01
N SER A 71 -7.19 -0.57 9.47
CA SER A 71 -8.57 -0.78 9.92
C SER A 71 -8.95 0.14 11.08
N VAL A 72 -8.07 0.31 12.06
CA VAL A 72 -8.29 1.25 13.18
C VAL A 72 -8.34 2.70 12.69
N LEU A 73 -7.44 3.10 11.80
CA LEU A 73 -7.42 4.45 11.23
C LEU A 73 -8.68 4.74 10.42
N VAL A 74 -9.16 3.78 9.63
CA VAL A 74 -10.41 3.88 8.87
C VAL A 74 -11.61 4.02 9.81
N GLN A 75 -11.68 3.27 10.91
CA GLN A 75 -12.73 3.42 11.92
C GLN A 75 -12.70 4.82 12.56
N LEU A 76 -11.50 5.32 12.91
CA LEU A 76 -11.35 6.67 13.45
C LEU A 76 -11.76 7.73 12.42
N SER A 77 -11.46 7.53 11.14
CA SER A 77 -11.87 8.43 10.07
C SER A 77 -13.39 8.51 9.90
N ALA A 78 -14.13 7.48 10.34
CA ALA A 78 -15.60 7.47 10.30
C ALA A 78 -16.23 8.56 11.18
N ALA A 79 -15.50 9.05 12.20
CA ALA A 79 -15.96 10.15 13.04
C ALA A 79 -15.95 11.52 12.31
N VAL A 80 -15.26 11.64 11.18
CA VAL A 80 -15.19 12.87 10.41
C VAL A 80 -16.44 13.01 9.53
N PRO A 81 -17.27 14.05 9.67
CA PRO A 81 -18.57 14.17 8.97
C PRO A 81 -18.42 14.73 7.54
N ILE A 82 -17.34 14.43 6.82
CA ILE A 82 -17.06 14.97 5.48
C ILE A 82 -16.88 13.83 4.47
N GLY A 83 -17.61 13.87 3.39
CA GLY A 83 -17.51 12.91 2.29
C GLY A 83 -18.07 11.52 2.62
N GLY A 84 -18.00 10.60 1.67
CA GLY A 84 -18.40 9.21 1.82
C GLY A 84 -17.40 8.38 2.64
N ARG A 85 -17.83 7.21 3.13
CA ARG A 85 -16.95 6.29 3.89
C ARG A 85 -15.72 5.86 3.09
N GLY A 86 -15.88 5.60 1.79
CA GLY A 86 -14.78 5.22 0.90
C GLY A 86 -13.71 6.31 0.80
N LEU A 87 -14.12 7.56 0.58
CA LEU A 87 -13.20 8.70 0.51
C LEU A 87 -12.43 8.89 1.83
N ARG A 88 -13.11 8.79 2.97
CA ARG A 88 -12.47 8.90 4.29
C ARG A 88 -11.47 7.77 4.55
N ALA A 89 -11.79 6.56 4.10
CA ALA A 89 -10.88 5.43 4.17
C ALA A 89 -9.59 5.70 3.36
N SER A 90 -9.72 6.26 2.15
CA SER A 90 -8.57 6.64 1.31
C SER A 90 -7.71 7.74 1.94
N TRP A 91 -8.30 8.65 2.72
CA TRP A 91 -7.53 9.68 3.44
C TRP A 91 -6.52 9.11 4.43
N THR A 92 -6.75 7.91 4.97
CA THR A 92 -5.77 7.27 5.86
C THR A 92 -4.46 6.96 5.14
N SER A 93 -4.54 6.51 3.89
CA SER A 93 -3.36 6.29 3.03
C SER A 93 -2.72 7.61 2.58
N ALA A 94 -3.52 8.65 2.28
CA ALA A 94 -3.01 9.97 1.94
C ALA A 94 -2.19 10.58 3.09
N LEU A 95 -2.69 10.49 4.32
CA LEU A 95 -1.98 10.93 5.53
C LEU A 95 -0.70 10.12 5.77
N ALA A 96 -0.76 8.81 5.57
CA ALA A 96 0.41 7.94 5.70
C ALA A 96 1.48 8.27 4.64
N LEU A 97 1.07 8.56 3.39
CA LEU A 97 1.97 8.98 2.32
C LEU A 97 2.60 10.36 2.61
N ALA A 98 1.84 11.30 3.16
CA ALA A 98 2.38 12.58 3.60
C ALA A 98 3.42 12.42 4.73
N LEU A 99 3.15 11.53 5.69
CA LEU A 99 4.13 11.18 6.73
C LEU A 99 5.37 10.51 6.13
N LEU A 100 5.19 9.63 5.14
CA LEU A 100 6.29 9.01 4.40
C LEU A 100 7.14 10.06 3.69
N ALA A 101 6.53 11.09 3.09
CA ALA A 101 7.23 12.22 2.46
C ALA A 101 8.10 12.98 3.48
N TYR A 102 7.55 13.29 4.65
CA TYR A 102 8.31 13.93 5.73
C TYR A 102 9.50 13.07 6.17
N MET A 103 9.29 11.76 6.38
CA MET A 103 10.35 10.85 6.79
C MET A 103 11.42 10.68 5.71
N THR A 104 11.02 10.65 4.43
CA THR A 104 11.93 10.61 3.28
C THR A 104 12.77 11.89 3.25
N TYR A 105 12.15 13.07 3.41
CA TYR A 105 12.86 14.33 3.56
C TYR A 105 13.90 14.29 4.70
N ALA A 106 13.48 13.85 5.89
CA ALA A 106 14.35 13.79 7.05
C ALA A 106 15.54 12.84 6.85
N LEU A 107 15.31 11.69 6.18
CA LEU A 107 16.36 10.72 5.90
C LEU A 107 17.32 11.21 4.81
N ALA A 108 16.80 11.78 3.72
CA ALA A 108 17.58 12.42 2.66
C ALA A 108 18.46 13.54 3.23
N ARG A 109 17.86 14.41 4.06
CA ARG A 109 18.59 15.51 4.72
C ARG A 109 19.75 14.99 5.60
N ARG A 110 19.51 13.94 6.41
CA ARG A 110 20.58 13.33 7.22
C ARG A 110 21.69 12.75 6.35
N LEU A 111 21.35 12.10 5.24
CA LEU A 111 22.29 11.52 4.32
C LEU A 111 23.15 12.60 3.64
N LEU A 112 22.50 13.65 3.10
CA LEU A 112 23.16 14.77 2.44
C LEU A 112 24.10 15.53 3.39
N MET A 113 23.69 15.76 4.64
CA MET A 113 24.58 16.35 5.65
C MET A 113 25.81 15.50 5.93
N ARG A 114 25.66 14.18 6.05
CA ARG A 114 26.78 13.24 6.21
C ARG A 114 27.69 13.15 4.99
N ALA A 115 27.14 13.40 3.82
CA ALA A 115 27.90 13.48 2.57
C ALA A 115 28.62 14.84 2.37
N HIS A 116 28.59 15.72 3.38
CA HIS A 116 29.12 17.08 3.32
C HIS A 116 28.54 17.92 2.16
N ALA A 117 27.22 17.84 1.97
CA ALA A 117 26.49 18.69 1.05
C ALA A 117 26.65 20.16 1.41
N THR A 118 26.59 21.02 0.40
CA THR A 118 26.50 22.47 0.62
C THR A 118 25.25 22.78 1.42
N PRO A 119 25.36 23.46 2.58
CA PRO A 119 24.23 23.68 3.48
C PRO A 119 23.02 24.38 2.83
N ARG A 120 23.26 25.19 1.78
CA ARG A 120 22.22 25.90 1.03
C ARG A 120 21.41 24.96 0.12
N LEU A 121 22.03 23.92 -0.44
CA LEU A 121 21.38 22.97 -1.35
C LEU A 121 20.77 21.77 -0.61
N THR A 122 21.15 21.52 0.63
CA THR A 122 20.64 20.37 1.40
C THR A 122 19.10 20.36 1.54
N PRO A 123 18.42 21.45 1.97
CA PRO A 123 16.96 21.43 2.09
C PRO A 123 16.23 21.22 0.77
N PRO A 124 16.52 21.97 -0.33
CA PRO A 124 15.82 21.75 -1.60
C PRO A 124 16.09 20.38 -2.21
N LEU A 125 17.32 19.86 -2.13
CA LEU A 125 17.61 18.49 -2.60
C LEU A 125 16.89 17.42 -1.78
N SER A 126 16.73 17.63 -0.47
CA SER A 126 15.96 16.72 0.38
C SER A 126 14.47 16.78 0.05
N LEU A 127 13.96 17.95 -0.30
CA LEU A 127 12.58 18.13 -0.77
C LEU A 127 12.38 17.45 -2.13
N ALA A 128 13.28 17.68 -3.08
CA ALA A 128 13.23 17.02 -4.39
C ALA A 128 13.25 15.49 -4.23
N ALA A 129 14.15 14.95 -3.42
CA ALA A 129 14.22 13.51 -3.13
C ALA A 129 12.93 12.95 -2.53
N ALA A 130 12.30 13.69 -1.61
CA ALA A 130 11.03 13.29 -1.01
C ALA A 130 9.88 13.32 -2.04
N LEU A 131 9.82 14.36 -2.87
CA LEU A 131 8.82 14.49 -3.91
C LEU A 131 9.02 13.45 -5.03
N THR A 132 10.25 13.22 -5.50
CA THR A 132 10.55 12.13 -6.47
C THR A 132 9.99 10.79 -5.99
N ALA A 133 10.17 10.49 -4.71
CA ALA A 133 9.67 9.23 -4.14
C ALA A 133 8.14 9.17 -4.02
N THR A 134 7.51 10.26 -3.57
CA THR A 134 6.10 10.23 -3.15
C THR A 134 5.12 10.72 -4.22
N VAL A 135 5.63 11.35 -5.28
CA VAL A 135 4.85 11.70 -6.48
C VAL A 135 4.91 10.60 -7.55
N ALA A 136 5.84 9.65 -7.42
CA ALA A 136 5.95 8.50 -8.30
C ALA A 136 4.63 7.72 -8.43
N GLU A 137 4.42 7.06 -9.58
CA GLU A 137 3.18 6.32 -9.90
C GLU A 137 2.82 5.33 -8.79
N ALA A 138 3.78 4.49 -8.36
CA ALA A 138 3.53 3.51 -7.30
C ALA A 138 3.08 4.16 -5.98
N ALA A 139 3.67 5.30 -5.61
CA ALA A 139 3.32 6.02 -4.39
C ALA A 139 1.93 6.65 -4.47
N GLN A 140 1.60 7.26 -5.60
CA GLN A 140 0.31 7.92 -5.79
C GLN A 140 -0.84 6.90 -5.87
N VAL A 141 -0.62 5.77 -6.54
CA VAL A 141 -1.60 4.67 -6.60
C VAL A 141 -1.92 4.14 -5.20
N GLU A 142 -0.89 3.87 -4.37
CA GLU A 142 -1.10 3.35 -3.01
C GLU A 142 -1.57 4.43 -2.01
N GLY A 143 -1.29 5.70 -2.27
CA GLY A 143 -1.70 6.82 -1.42
C GLY A 143 -3.16 7.26 -1.63
N THR A 144 -3.77 6.93 -2.77
CA THR A 144 -5.12 7.39 -3.14
C THR A 144 -6.23 6.39 -2.85
N VAL A 145 -5.90 5.19 -2.37
CA VAL A 145 -6.85 4.14 -1.98
C VAL A 145 -6.55 3.60 -0.59
N ALA A 146 -7.53 3.01 0.06
CA ALA A 146 -7.39 2.40 1.39
C ALA A 146 -6.63 1.04 1.32
N GLY A 147 -5.45 1.03 0.71
CA GLY A 147 -4.65 -0.18 0.46
C GLY A 147 -3.76 -0.63 1.62
N GLY A 148 -3.42 0.26 2.55
CA GLY A 148 -2.53 -0.03 3.69
C GLY A 148 -1.03 -0.06 3.38
N ALA A 149 -0.61 -0.11 2.11
CA ALA A 149 0.81 -0.14 1.74
C ALA A 149 1.56 1.12 2.22
N ALA A 150 0.93 2.30 2.15
CA ALA A 150 1.50 3.55 2.62
C ALA A 150 1.72 3.55 4.14
N VAL A 151 0.80 2.96 4.93
CA VAL A 151 0.93 2.84 6.38
C VAL A 151 2.08 1.90 6.74
N ALA A 152 2.15 0.72 6.12
CA ALA A 152 3.24 -0.22 6.34
C ALA A 152 4.60 0.36 5.95
N ALA A 153 4.69 1.05 4.81
CA ALA A 153 5.90 1.73 4.36
C ALA A 153 6.36 2.83 5.33
N ALA A 154 5.41 3.62 5.86
CA ALA A 154 5.71 4.63 6.86
C ALA A 154 6.30 4.01 8.15
N LEU A 155 5.77 2.89 8.61
CA LEU A 155 6.30 2.18 9.79
C LEU A 155 7.73 1.66 9.55
N VAL A 156 7.99 1.06 8.38
CA VAL A 156 9.35 0.59 8.01
C VAL A 156 10.31 1.77 7.94
N LEU A 157 9.93 2.87 7.28
CA LEU A 157 10.82 4.03 7.14
C LEU A 157 11.07 4.73 8.48
N LEU A 158 10.09 4.75 9.38
CA LEU A 158 10.26 5.24 10.75
C LEU A 158 11.28 4.38 11.51
N ALA A 159 11.25 3.07 11.36
CA ALA A 159 12.25 2.18 11.94
C ALA A 159 13.66 2.46 11.38
N VAL A 160 13.79 2.67 10.06
CA VAL A 160 15.06 3.07 9.41
C VAL A 160 15.56 4.41 9.95
N LEU A 161 14.70 5.39 10.14
CA LEU A 161 15.04 6.68 10.75
C LEU A 161 15.55 6.54 12.18
N LEU A 162 14.91 5.70 12.99
CA LEU A 162 15.34 5.42 14.36
C LEU A 162 16.69 4.70 14.40
N MET A 163 16.94 3.79 13.45
CA MET A 163 18.25 3.13 13.32
C MET A 163 19.37 4.13 13.01
N GLY A 164 19.10 5.11 12.15
CA GLY A 164 20.07 6.13 11.74
C GLY A 164 20.37 7.23 12.77
N SER A 165 19.60 7.34 13.83
CA SER A 165 19.66 8.52 14.72
C SER A 165 20.84 8.56 15.70
N ASN A 166 21.41 7.43 16.10
CA ASN A 166 22.58 7.42 17.00
C ASN A 166 23.46 6.17 16.78
N VAL A 167 24.70 6.38 16.40
CA VAL A 167 25.78 5.38 16.42
C VAL A 167 26.40 5.37 17.82
N GLY A 168 25.59 5.09 18.83
CA GLY A 168 26.00 5.05 20.23
C GLY A 168 25.49 3.78 20.92
N ARG A 169 25.72 3.65 22.21
CA ARG A 169 25.41 2.49 23.05
C ARG A 169 23.98 1.98 22.82
N PRO A 170 23.76 0.65 22.84
CA PRO A 170 22.44 0.07 22.72
C PRO A 170 21.55 0.55 23.89
N ASP A 171 20.59 1.41 23.58
CA ASP A 171 19.60 1.91 24.53
C ASP A 171 18.40 0.95 24.56
N ALA A 172 17.99 0.55 25.76
CA ALA A 172 16.81 -0.30 25.96
C ALA A 172 15.54 0.32 25.38
N ARG A 173 15.38 1.65 25.49
CA ARG A 173 14.23 2.37 24.93
C ARG A 173 14.18 2.25 23.41
N ARG A 174 15.33 2.37 22.75
CA ARG A 174 15.41 2.23 21.29
C ARG A 174 15.12 0.80 20.85
N ALA A 175 15.66 -0.19 21.56
CA ALA A 175 15.38 -1.59 21.29
C ALA A 175 13.88 -1.90 21.44
N LEU A 176 13.24 -1.41 22.51
CA LEU A 176 11.79 -1.51 22.72
C LEU A 176 10.99 -0.85 21.58
N SER A 177 11.36 0.39 21.20
CA SER A 177 10.67 1.11 20.11
C SER A 177 10.79 0.40 18.77
N LEU A 178 11.96 -0.16 18.44
CA LEU A 178 12.17 -0.96 17.22
C LEU A 178 11.35 -2.25 17.28
N GLY A 179 11.25 -2.89 18.43
CA GLY A 179 10.39 -4.05 18.64
C GLY A 179 8.91 -3.72 18.46
N CYS A 180 8.45 -2.61 19.04
CA CYS A 180 7.08 -2.13 18.83
C CYS A 180 6.80 -1.84 17.35
N LEU A 181 7.70 -1.14 16.66
CA LEU A 181 7.55 -0.87 15.23
C LEU A 181 7.54 -2.15 14.40
N PHE A 182 8.38 -3.12 14.72
CA PHE A 182 8.35 -4.41 14.08
C PHE A 182 7.00 -5.11 14.28
N GLY A 183 6.49 -5.14 15.50
CA GLY A 183 5.17 -5.71 15.81
C GLY A 183 4.04 -5.00 15.06
N LEU A 184 4.04 -3.66 15.00
CA LEU A 184 3.09 -2.86 14.24
C LEU A 184 3.18 -3.14 12.74
N THR A 185 4.40 -3.17 12.20
CA THR A 185 4.63 -3.45 10.78
C THR A 185 4.12 -4.84 10.41
N LEU A 186 4.39 -5.84 11.25
CA LEU A 186 3.91 -7.21 11.05
C LEU A 186 2.38 -7.30 11.11
N ALA A 187 1.74 -6.55 12.02
CA ALA A 187 0.29 -6.49 12.14
C ALA A 187 -0.37 -5.77 10.95
N GLU A 188 0.35 -4.87 10.29
CA GLU A 188 -0.13 -4.16 9.10
C GLU A 188 0.14 -4.93 7.81
N SER A 189 1.34 -5.50 7.65
CA SER A 189 1.73 -6.31 6.49
C SER A 189 2.84 -7.28 6.88
N HIS A 190 2.62 -8.56 6.64
CA HIS A 190 3.62 -9.60 6.92
C HIS A 190 4.86 -9.44 6.03
N ALA A 191 4.66 -9.07 4.75
CA ALA A 191 5.78 -8.80 3.84
C ALA A 191 6.64 -7.64 4.32
N ALA A 192 6.02 -6.56 4.80
CA ALA A 192 6.73 -5.42 5.37
C ALA A 192 7.46 -5.79 6.68
N GLY A 193 6.87 -6.65 7.50
CA GLY A 193 7.51 -7.16 8.71
C GLY A 193 8.78 -7.97 8.41
N VAL A 194 8.70 -8.90 7.45
CA VAL A 194 9.86 -9.67 6.99
C VAL A 194 10.93 -8.76 6.37
N LEU A 195 10.52 -7.79 5.56
CA LEU A 195 11.42 -6.79 4.99
C LEU A 195 12.14 -6.00 6.08
N LEU A 196 11.43 -5.59 7.13
CA LEU A 196 12.04 -4.85 8.24
C LEU A 196 13.09 -5.70 8.95
N LEU A 197 12.85 -7.00 9.17
CA LEU A 197 13.89 -7.91 9.71
C LEU A 197 15.10 -7.99 8.80
N PHE A 198 14.90 -8.10 7.49
CA PHE A 198 15.99 -8.12 6.52
C PHE A 198 16.82 -6.82 6.58
N VAL A 199 16.16 -5.67 6.64
CA VAL A 199 16.82 -4.36 6.77
C VAL A 199 17.59 -4.24 8.09
N LEU A 200 17.01 -4.70 9.21
CA LEU A 200 17.69 -4.73 10.52
C LEU A 200 18.94 -5.62 10.49
N ALA A 201 18.84 -6.80 9.88
CA ALA A 201 19.97 -7.71 9.72
C ALA A 201 21.07 -7.10 8.83
N ALA A 202 20.71 -6.51 7.69
CA ALA A 202 21.67 -5.83 6.80
C ALA A 202 22.38 -4.68 7.52
N GLN A 203 21.67 -3.91 8.34
CA GLN A 203 22.25 -2.83 9.14
C GLN A 203 23.19 -3.34 10.21
N ALA A 204 22.80 -4.40 10.94
CA ALA A 204 23.64 -5.01 11.98
C ALA A 204 24.95 -5.56 11.40
N THR A 205 24.90 -6.24 10.25
CA THR A 205 26.07 -6.74 9.54
C THR A 205 26.97 -5.61 9.04
N ALA A 206 26.40 -4.54 8.48
CA ALA A 206 27.18 -3.39 8.03
C ALA A 206 27.88 -2.64 9.16
N GLN A 207 27.27 -2.58 10.33
CA GLN A 207 27.85 -1.96 11.52
C GLN A 207 28.75 -2.90 12.32
N ARG A 208 28.79 -4.17 11.95
CA ARG A 208 29.48 -5.24 12.72
C ARG A 208 29.05 -5.29 14.19
N THR A 209 27.79 -4.98 14.45
CA THR A 209 27.20 -4.96 15.79
C THR A 209 26.14 -6.04 15.87
N LEU A 210 26.45 -7.11 16.59
CA LEU A 210 25.43 -8.10 16.92
C LEU A 210 24.54 -7.56 18.07
N PRO A 211 23.22 -7.79 18.03
CA PRO A 211 22.36 -7.43 19.13
C PRO A 211 22.77 -8.20 20.40
N THR A 212 22.90 -7.50 21.51
CA THR A 212 23.15 -8.15 22.80
C THR A 212 21.87 -8.88 23.25
N PRO A 213 21.97 -9.95 24.08
CA PRO A 213 20.78 -10.63 24.60
C PRO A 213 19.79 -9.67 25.27
N ARG A 214 20.29 -8.64 25.94
CA ARG A 214 19.45 -7.62 26.58
C ARG A 214 18.69 -6.76 25.57
N THR A 215 19.33 -6.31 24.48
CA THR A 215 18.65 -5.54 23.42
C THR A 215 17.63 -6.40 22.68
N LEU A 216 17.95 -7.67 22.45
CA LEU A 216 17.01 -8.62 21.85
C LEU A 216 15.78 -8.82 22.74
N ALA A 217 15.98 -9.01 24.06
CA ALA A 217 14.87 -9.14 25.02
C ALA A 217 13.94 -7.91 25.01
N TRP A 218 14.49 -6.69 24.99
CA TRP A 218 13.69 -5.48 24.90
C TRP A 218 12.92 -5.37 23.57
N SER A 219 13.54 -5.78 22.45
CA SER A 219 12.86 -5.78 21.15
C SER A 219 11.74 -6.82 21.11
N LEU A 220 11.97 -8.03 21.64
CA LEU A 220 10.92 -9.06 21.75
C LEU A 220 9.79 -8.64 22.69
N LEU A 221 10.11 -7.96 23.79
CA LEU A 221 9.09 -7.40 24.68
C LEU A 221 8.23 -6.38 23.93
N GLY A 222 8.82 -5.46 23.19
CA GLY A 222 8.09 -4.47 22.39
C GLY A 222 7.18 -5.13 21.36
N ALA A 223 7.68 -6.10 20.61
CA ALA A 223 6.90 -6.85 19.65
C ALA A 223 5.76 -7.64 20.32
N GLY A 224 6.04 -8.28 21.47
CA GLY A 224 5.04 -9.02 22.25
C GLY A 224 3.92 -8.15 22.79
N VAL A 225 4.24 -6.95 23.30
CA VAL A 225 3.23 -5.97 23.75
C VAL A 225 2.30 -5.58 22.59
N VAL A 226 2.86 -5.28 21.41
CA VAL A 226 2.07 -4.94 20.24
C VAL A 226 1.21 -6.12 19.79
N ALA A 227 1.78 -7.33 19.73
CA ALA A 227 1.04 -8.53 19.37
C ALA A 227 -0.14 -8.77 20.33
N ALA A 228 0.08 -8.60 21.63
CA ALA A 228 -0.98 -8.70 22.64
C ALA A 228 -2.08 -7.65 22.41
N LEU A 229 -1.72 -6.38 22.23
CA LEU A 229 -2.67 -5.29 21.96
C LEU A 229 -3.47 -5.52 20.66
N CYS A 230 -2.81 -5.96 19.60
CA CYS A 230 -3.48 -6.29 18.33
C CYS A 230 -4.38 -7.52 18.43
N SER A 231 -4.20 -8.37 19.44
CA SER A 231 -5.05 -9.54 19.67
C SER A 231 -6.34 -9.21 20.45
N VAL A 232 -6.39 -8.07 21.16
CA VAL A 232 -7.56 -7.68 21.96
C VAL A 232 -8.84 -7.56 21.11
N PRO A 233 -8.86 -6.89 19.94
CA PRO A 233 -10.06 -6.81 19.12
C PRO A 233 -10.53 -8.19 18.63
N LEU A 234 -9.59 -9.09 18.37
CA LEU A 234 -9.87 -10.46 17.99
C LEU A 234 -10.56 -11.24 19.11
N LEU A 235 -9.97 -11.20 20.31
CA LEU A 235 -10.54 -11.87 21.49
C LEU A 235 -11.93 -11.32 21.82
N TRP A 236 -12.10 -10.01 21.70
CA TRP A 236 -13.41 -9.37 21.89
C TRP A 236 -14.45 -9.92 20.92
N ARG A 237 -14.11 -10.03 19.61
CA ARG A 237 -15.02 -10.54 18.57
C ARG A 237 -15.37 -12.02 18.82
N ILE A 238 -14.38 -12.85 19.16
CA ILE A 238 -14.61 -14.27 19.46
C ILE A 238 -15.56 -14.44 20.63
N LEU A 239 -15.40 -13.64 21.67
CA LEU A 239 -16.14 -13.80 22.93
C LEU A 239 -17.53 -13.14 22.89
N PHE A 240 -17.66 -11.98 22.24
CA PHE A 240 -18.85 -11.14 22.35
C PHE A 240 -19.62 -10.92 21.05
N VAL A 241 -19.02 -11.21 19.89
CA VAL A 241 -19.64 -11.00 18.57
C VAL A 241 -19.36 -12.20 17.64
N PRO A 242 -19.76 -13.43 18.02
CA PRO A 242 -19.41 -14.63 17.27
C PRO A 242 -20.04 -14.69 15.86
N THR A 243 -21.10 -13.91 15.62
CA THR A 243 -21.80 -13.85 14.32
C THR A 243 -21.35 -12.67 13.43
N ALA A 244 -20.33 -11.91 13.85
CA ALA A 244 -19.83 -10.82 13.03
C ALA A 244 -19.37 -11.33 11.67
N PHE A 245 -19.87 -10.70 10.60
CA PHE A 245 -19.48 -11.03 9.23
C PHE A 245 -18.00 -10.71 9.04
N ASP A 246 -17.23 -11.75 8.78
CA ASP A 246 -15.79 -11.63 8.62
C ASP A 246 -15.40 -11.93 7.17
N TYR A 247 -15.09 -10.89 6.44
CA TYR A 247 -14.60 -11.00 5.05
C TYR A 247 -13.12 -11.43 4.98
N GLY A 248 -12.47 -11.58 6.14
CA GLY A 248 -11.05 -11.82 6.18
C GLY A 248 -10.63 -13.14 5.57
N HIS A 249 -9.53 -13.08 4.86
CA HIS A 249 -8.75 -14.27 4.53
C HIS A 249 -7.99 -14.72 5.78
N GLY A 250 -7.87 -16.01 5.97
CA GLY A 250 -6.93 -16.57 6.93
C GLY A 250 -5.48 -16.31 6.49
N LEU A 251 -4.56 -17.14 6.94
CA LEU A 251 -3.15 -17.08 6.53
C LEU A 251 -2.94 -17.16 5.01
N GLU A 252 -3.89 -17.77 4.29
CA GLU A 252 -3.88 -17.88 2.83
C GLU A 252 -3.99 -16.52 2.11
N GLY A 253 -4.60 -15.52 2.74
CA GLY A 253 -4.65 -14.14 2.24
C GLY A 253 -3.51 -13.25 2.71
N SER A 254 -2.49 -13.82 3.33
CA SER A 254 -1.28 -13.10 3.73
C SER A 254 -0.49 -12.64 2.51
N SER A 255 0.09 -11.44 2.57
CA SER A 255 1.01 -10.95 1.53
C SER A 255 2.17 -11.92 1.24
N LEU A 256 2.52 -12.78 2.19
CA LEU A 256 3.55 -13.82 2.00
C LEU A 256 3.11 -14.93 1.04
N ALA A 257 1.81 -15.24 0.93
CA ALA A 257 1.33 -16.26 -0.01
C ALA A 257 1.62 -15.86 -1.47
N PHE A 258 1.63 -14.56 -1.76
CA PHE A 258 1.92 -14.04 -3.11
C PHE A 258 3.39 -14.13 -3.51
N LEU A 259 4.31 -14.43 -2.59
CA LEU A 259 5.70 -14.70 -2.95
C LEU A 259 5.86 -15.94 -3.85
N GLN A 260 4.88 -16.83 -3.84
CA GLN A 260 4.88 -18.05 -4.65
C GLN A 260 4.35 -17.83 -6.08
N ALA A 261 3.62 -16.73 -6.34
CA ALA A 261 3.06 -16.43 -7.65
C ALA A 261 4.14 -15.89 -8.60
N SER A 262 4.85 -16.79 -9.30
CA SER A 262 5.99 -16.43 -10.16
C SER A 262 5.61 -15.85 -11.52
N ASP A 263 4.43 -16.17 -12.05
CA ASP A 263 4.15 -16.07 -13.49
C ASP A 263 3.76 -14.67 -13.99
N LEU A 264 3.49 -13.72 -13.09
CA LEU A 264 2.97 -12.40 -13.43
C LEU A 264 3.89 -11.24 -13.00
N ARG A 265 5.15 -11.51 -12.69
CA ARG A 265 6.10 -10.50 -12.21
C ARG A 265 6.61 -9.62 -13.35
N THR A 266 6.38 -8.32 -13.25
CA THR A 266 7.01 -7.35 -14.15
C THR A 266 8.46 -7.11 -13.74
N SER A 267 9.33 -6.79 -14.72
CA SER A 267 10.71 -6.37 -14.42
C SER A 267 10.71 -5.17 -13.47
N ALA A 268 11.38 -5.29 -12.32
CA ALA A 268 11.53 -4.19 -11.38
C ALA A 268 12.16 -2.95 -12.03
N ILE A 269 13.12 -3.16 -12.93
CA ILE A 269 13.80 -2.06 -13.64
C ILE A 269 12.82 -1.30 -14.54
N ALA A 270 11.95 -1.99 -15.29
CA ALA A 270 10.96 -1.35 -16.14
C ALA A 270 9.94 -0.54 -15.28
N ALA A 271 9.60 -1.08 -14.12
CA ALA A 271 8.75 -0.37 -13.19
C ALA A 271 9.44 0.85 -12.55
N TRP A 272 10.75 0.76 -12.20
CA TRP A 272 11.53 1.92 -11.73
C TRP A 272 11.67 3.02 -12.79
N LEU A 273 11.89 2.63 -14.06
CA LEU A 273 11.93 3.58 -15.17
C LEU A 273 10.62 4.35 -15.31
N ARG A 274 9.50 3.69 -15.09
CA ARG A 274 8.19 4.32 -15.14
C ARG A 274 7.93 5.23 -13.93
N ASP A 275 8.33 4.80 -12.71
CA ASP A 275 8.06 5.56 -11.49
C ASP A 275 8.92 6.82 -11.35
N VAL A 276 10.22 6.74 -11.67
CA VAL A 276 11.15 7.85 -11.43
C VAL A 276 11.80 8.39 -12.71
N GLY A 277 11.58 7.76 -13.84
CA GLY A 277 12.19 8.14 -15.11
C GLY A 277 13.66 7.73 -15.22
N ALA A 278 14.17 7.67 -16.47
CA ALA A 278 15.52 7.18 -16.76
C ALA A 278 16.63 8.06 -16.15
N ILE A 279 16.46 9.38 -16.18
CA ILE A 279 17.46 10.34 -15.68
C ILE A 279 17.57 10.25 -14.16
N SER A 280 16.44 10.31 -13.46
CA SER A 280 16.43 10.19 -11.99
C SER A 280 16.91 8.81 -11.53
N LEU A 281 16.61 7.74 -12.28
CA LEU A 281 17.15 6.40 -12.03
C LEU A 281 18.68 6.38 -12.17
N GLY A 282 19.24 7.04 -13.21
CA GLY A 282 20.68 7.18 -13.38
C GLY A 282 21.35 7.89 -12.19
N PHE A 283 20.77 9.00 -11.72
CA PHE A 283 21.24 9.68 -10.51
C PHE A 283 21.07 8.81 -9.27
N ALA A 284 19.98 8.04 -9.14
CA ALA A 284 19.76 7.15 -8.02
C ALA A 284 20.81 6.03 -7.95
N MET A 285 21.13 5.41 -9.06
CA MET A 285 22.15 4.35 -9.11
C MET A 285 23.55 4.91 -8.81
N ALA A 286 23.90 6.07 -9.36
CA ALA A 286 25.16 6.75 -9.04
C ALA A 286 25.22 7.15 -7.55
N GLY A 287 24.15 7.72 -7.01
CA GLY A 287 24.04 8.11 -5.61
C GLY A 287 24.12 6.91 -4.66
N MET A 288 23.47 5.79 -5.00
CA MET A 288 23.55 4.53 -4.25
C MET A 288 25.00 4.02 -4.19
N GLY A 289 25.67 3.92 -5.35
CA GLY A 289 27.07 3.47 -5.41
C GLY A 289 28.01 4.36 -4.60
N LEU A 290 27.92 5.69 -4.75
CA LEU A 290 28.71 6.65 -4.01
C LEU A 290 28.43 6.60 -2.49
N GLY A 291 27.16 6.46 -2.12
CA GLY A 291 26.74 6.41 -0.73
C GLY A 291 27.21 5.15 -0.01
N LEU A 292 27.21 3.99 -0.67
CA LEU A 292 27.74 2.74 -0.14
C LEU A 292 29.28 2.74 -0.05
N ALA A 293 29.96 3.40 -1.00
CA ALA A 293 31.42 3.51 -1.01
C ALA A 293 31.94 4.34 0.17
N ARG A 294 31.21 5.38 0.60
CA ARG A 294 31.65 6.31 1.65
C ARG A 294 31.29 5.79 3.04
N ARG A 295 32.26 5.68 3.95
CA ARG A 295 32.04 5.23 5.34
C ARG A 295 31.01 6.07 6.10
N ALA A 296 31.01 7.40 5.89
CA ALA A 296 30.11 8.32 6.58
C ALA A 296 28.63 8.11 6.24
N THR A 297 28.30 7.73 5.02
CA THR A 297 26.94 7.53 4.50
C THR A 297 26.49 6.08 4.52
N ARG A 298 27.41 5.12 4.61
CA ARG A 298 27.14 3.68 4.54
C ARG A 298 26.08 3.21 5.52
N SER A 299 26.08 3.73 6.76
CA SER A 299 25.11 3.36 7.79
C SER A 299 23.66 3.75 7.45
N VAL A 300 23.45 4.70 6.55
CA VAL A 300 22.10 5.07 6.04
C VAL A 300 21.81 4.38 4.72
N MET A 301 22.85 4.22 3.88
CA MET A 301 22.67 3.65 2.54
C MET A 301 22.45 2.13 2.56
N VAL A 302 22.99 1.38 3.53
CA VAL A 302 22.80 -0.07 3.61
C VAL A 302 21.32 -0.44 3.81
N PRO A 303 20.57 0.16 4.75
CA PRO A 303 19.14 -0.05 4.82
C PRO A 303 18.40 0.26 3.51
N LEU A 304 18.72 1.38 2.86
CA LEU A 304 18.10 1.77 1.58
C LEU A 304 18.44 0.79 0.45
N ALA A 305 19.69 0.33 0.40
CA ALA A 305 20.10 -0.70 -0.56
C ALA A 305 19.37 -2.04 -0.31
N ALA A 306 19.13 -2.39 0.96
CA ALA A 306 18.36 -3.57 1.32
C ALA A 306 16.89 -3.46 0.88
N LEU A 307 16.27 -2.29 1.03
CA LEU A 307 14.92 -2.02 0.52
C LEU A 307 14.86 -2.15 -1.00
N LEU A 308 15.81 -1.55 -1.70
CA LEU A 308 15.89 -1.62 -3.15
C LEU A 308 16.16 -3.04 -3.66
N PHE A 309 17.02 -3.78 -2.96
CA PHE A 309 17.30 -5.19 -3.29
C PHE A 309 16.06 -6.06 -3.09
N ALA A 310 15.26 -5.82 -2.05
CA ALA A 310 14.02 -6.55 -1.84
C ALA A 310 13.00 -6.30 -2.95
N ASP A 311 12.85 -5.05 -3.40
CA ASP A 311 11.99 -4.70 -4.53
C ASP A 311 12.51 -5.32 -5.85
N LEU A 312 13.84 -5.38 -6.03
CA LEU A 312 14.45 -6.02 -7.20
C LEU A 312 14.24 -7.54 -7.20
N ALA A 313 14.40 -8.17 -6.03
CA ALA A 313 14.30 -9.63 -5.89
C ALA A 313 12.85 -10.13 -5.93
N LEU A 314 11.91 -9.32 -5.44
CA LEU A 314 10.49 -9.64 -5.31
C LEU A 314 9.65 -8.51 -5.95
N PRO A 315 9.77 -8.30 -7.27
CA PRO A 315 9.05 -7.22 -7.93
C PRO A 315 7.55 -7.39 -7.76
N ALA A 316 6.88 -6.28 -7.48
CA ALA A 316 5.44 -6.21 -7.38
C ALA A 316 4.80 -6.74 -8.67
N SER A 317 3.88 -7.68 -8.54
CA SER A 317 3.17 -8.26 -9.67
C SER A 317 1.88 -7.49 -9.92
N ARG A 318 1.60 -7.14 -11.16
CA ARG A 318 0.27 -6.67 -11.57
C ARG A 318 -0.63 -7.89 -11.80
N VAL A 319 -1.01 -8.57 -10.73
CA VAL A 319 -1.85 -9.78 -10.82
C VAL A 319 -3.22 -9.46 -11.41
N SER A 320 -3.77 -8.29 -11.11
CA SER A 320 -5.04 -7.82 -11.66
C SER A 320 -5.08 -6.29 -11.65
N ILE A 321 -5.67 -5.71 -12.69
CA ILE A 321 -5.97 -4.26 -12.72
C ILE A 321 -6.87 -3.85 -11.54
N LEU A 322 -7.61 -4.81 -11.00
CA LEU A 322 -8.65 -4.62 -10.00
C LEU A 322 -8.25 -5.10 -8.60
N ALA A 323 -7.10 -5.74 -8.46
CA ALA A 323 -6.58 -6.20 -7.18
C ALA A 323 -5.49 -5.26 -6.67
N SER A 324 -5.43 -5.03 -5.35
CA SER A 324 -4.28 -4.40 -4.73
C SER A 324 -3.06 -5.30 -4.88
N ASP A 325 -1.88 -4.69 -5.03
CA ASP A 325 -0.64 -5.44 -5.01
C ASP A 325 -0.26 -5.73 -3.55
N PRO A 326 -0.31 -7.00 -3.10
CA PRO A 326 0.05 -7.34 -1.73
C PRO A 326 1.52 -7.07 -1.42
N LEU A 327 2.36 -6.95 -2.44
CA LEU A 327 3.76 -6.57 -2.33
C LEU A 327 4.00 -5.08 -2.65
N GLY A 328 2.96 -4.27 -2.83
CA GLY A 328 3.04 -2.84 -3.13
C GLY A 328 3.87 -2.05 -2.12
N VAL A 329 3.93 -2.51 -0.87
CA VAL A 329 4.80 -1.93 0.15
C VAL A 329 6.30 -2.05 -0.21
N LEU A 330 6.74 -3.14 -0.83
CA LEU A 330 8.13 -3.33 -1.27
C LEU A 330 8.47 -2.33 -2.35
N ARG A 331 7.54 -2.19 -3.32
CA ARG A 331 7.67 -1.24 -4.41
C ARG A 331 7.75 0.20 -3.92
N LEU A 332 6.85 0.59 -3.01
CA LEU A 332 6.82 1.93 -2.43
C LEU A 332 8.13 2.26 -1.69
N LEU A 333 8.66 1.32 -0.92
CA LEU A 333 9.93 1.49 -0.22
C LEU A 333 11.14 1.47 -1.17
N GLY A 334 11.09 0.70 -2.26
CA GLY A 334 12.09 0.72 -3.33
C GLY A 334 12.15 2.12 -3.98
N VAL A 335 11.01 2.70 -4.31
CA VAL A 335 10.93 4.06 -4.88
C VAL A 335 11.42 5.12 -3.88
N VAL A 336 11.13 4.98 -2.58
CA VAL A 336 11.71 5.84 -1.52
C VAL A 336 13.24 5.74 -1.52
N ALA A 337 13.79 4.54 -1.61
CA ALA A 337 15.24 4.35 -1.66
C ALA A 337 15.86 4.98 -2.93
N LEU A 338 15.17 4.88 -4.07
CA LEU A 338 15.58 5.53 -5.32
C LEU A 338 15.57 7.05 -5.20
N GLY A 339 14.49 7.66 -4.69
CA GLY A 339 14.37 9.12 -4.53
C GLY A 339 15.46 9.69 -3.62
N ILE A 340 15.72 9.05 -2.46
CA ILE A 340 16.80 9.47 -1.56
C ILE A 340 18.17 9.34 -2.23
N SER A 341 18.39 8.26 -2.96
CA SER A 341 19.64 8.02 -3.66
C SER A 341 19.85 8.99 -4.83
N ALA A 342 18.77 9.34 -5.55
CA ALA A 342 18.80 10.35 -6.62
C ALA A 342 19.25 11.71 -6.08
N GLY A 343 18.70 12.17 -4.95
CA GLY A 343 19.15 13.41 -4.31
C GLY A 343 20.65 13.41 -3.96
N LEU A 344 21.22 12.27 -3.56
CA LEU A 344 22.67 12.14 -3.35
C LEU A 344 23.44 12.16 -4.68
N GLY A 345 22.91 11.55 -5.74
CA GLY A 345 23.49 11.57 -7.07
C GLY A 345 23.54 12.98 -7.68
N VAL A 346 22.42 13.71 -7.59
CA VAL A 346 22.32 15.11 -8.02
C VAL A 346 23.31 15.99 -7.24
N GLN A 347 23.41 15.82 -5.93
CA GLN A 347 24.42 16.51 -5.13
C GLN A 347 25.85 16.21 -5.57
N ALA A 348 26.15 14.94 -5.89
CA ALA A 348 27.48 14.57 -6.36
C ALA A 348 27.80 15.21 -7.71
N ALA A 349 26.83 15.26 -8.63
CA ALA A 349 26.96 15.95 -9.91
C ALA A 349 27.16 17.46 -9.73
N ALA A 350 26.35 18.10 -8.89
CA ALA A 350 26.51 19.52 -8.57
C ALA A 350 27.90 19.84 -7.98
N ARG A 351 28.40 18.97 -7.10
CA ARG A 351 29.74 19.10 -6.52
C ARG A 351 30.85 18.88 -7.56
N ALA A 352 30.69 17.92 -8.48
CA ALA A 352 31.66 17.68 -9.55
C ALA A 352 31.76 18.90 -10.47
N LEU A 353 30.63 19.53 -10.81
CA LEU A 353 30.60 20.79 -11.58
C LEU A 353 31.30 21.92 -10.83
N ALA A 354 31.00 22.11 -9.55
CA ALA A 354 31.63 23.14 -8.73
C ALA A 354 33.17 22.97 -8.63
N LEU A 355 33.67 21.74 -8.67
CA LEU A 355 35.10 21.42 -8.64
C LEU A 355 35.77 21.54 -10.01
N ALA A 356 35.01 21.51 -11.11
CA ALA A 356 35.53 21.53 -12.47
C ALA A 356 36.14 22.90 -12.90
N ARG A 357 36.12 23.92 -12.02
CA ARG A 357 36.65 25.30 -12.26
C ARG A 357 36.11 25.96 -13.52
N ILE A 358 34.89 25.61 -13.94
CA ILE A 358 34.22 26.20 -15.09
C ILE A 358 33.64 27.56 -14.65
N PRO A 359 33.74 28.62 -15.49
CA PRO A 359 33.24 29.96 -15.19
C PRO A 359 31.75 29.96 -15.09
N PHE A 360 30.98 29.36 -14.52
CA PHE A 360 29.53 29.27 -14.28
C PHE A 360 29.18 28.07 -13.37
N ALA A 361 30.14 27.54 -12.62
CA ALA A 361 29.96 26.34 -11.79
C ALA A 361 28.85 26.49 -10.71
N GLU A 362 28.76 27.68 -10.08
CA GLU A 362 27.69 27.95 -9.09
C GLU A 362 26.29 27.98 -9.71
N PRO A 363 26.00 28.78 -10.77
CA PRO A 363 24.69 28.76 -11.41
C PRO A 363 24.38 27.39 -12.02
N ALA A 364 25.35 26.66 -12.58
CA ALA A 364 25.14 25.32 -13.09
C ALA A 364 24.69 24.32 -11.99
N SER A 365 25.22 24.46 -10.77
CA SER A 365 24.80 23.62 -9.63
C SER A 365 23.35 23.90 -9.20
N VAL A 366 22.90 25.13 -9.31
CA VAL A 366 21.50 25.52 -9.06
C VAL A 366 20.59 25.01 -10.18
N LEU A 367 21.02 25.12 -11.44
CA LEU A 367 20.27 24.63 -12.59
C LEU A 367 20.01 23.12 -12.52
N ILE A 368 20.96 22.32 -12.04
CA ILE A 368 20.75 20.87 -11.84
C ILE A 368 19.63 20.62 -10.81
N VAL A 369 19.57 21.40 -9.74
CA VAL A 369 18.50 21.25 -8.72
C VAL A 369 17.16 21.67 -9.31
N VAL A 370 17.10 22.75 -10.09
CA VAL A 370 15.89 23.18 -10.81
C VAL A 370 15.44 22.13 -11.79
N PHE A 371 16.39 21.54 -12.53
CA PHE A 371 16.11 20.44 -13.44
C PHE A 371 15.54 19.21 -12.73
N ASP A 372 16.08 18.84 -11.56
CA ASP A 372 15.55 17.75 -10.75
C ASP A 372 14.08 17.99 -10.34
N PHE A 373 13.75 19.23 -9.92
CA PHE A 373 12.35 19.61 -9.67
C PHE A 373 11.48 19.53 -10.93
N THR A 374 12.01 19.88 -12.10
CA THR A 374 11.26 19.75 -13.38
C THR A 374 10.91 18.29 -13.65
N LEU A 375 11.85 17.37 -13.40
CA LEU A 375 11.59 15.93 -13.54
C LEU A 375 10.50 15.45 -12.56
N VAL A 376 10.47 15.98 -11.34
CA VAL A 376 9.41 15.68 -10.35
C VAL A 376 8.04 16.16 -10.86
N PHE A 377 7.94 17.33 -11.46
CA PHE A 377 6.68 17.84 -12.03
C PHE A 377 6.18 16.98 -13.19
N ILE A 378 7.09 16.56 -14.08
CA ILE A 378 6.75 15.63 -15.18
C ILE A 378 6.23 14.31 -14.61
N GLY A 379 6.93 13.72 -13.64
CA GLY A 379 6.48 12.50 -12.97
C GLY A 379 5.14 12.66 -12.24
N ALA A 380 4.85 13.87 -11.71
CA ALA A 380 3.55 14.17 -11.10
C ALA A 380 2.40 14.14 -12.13
N GLU A 381 2.62 14.61 -13.34
CA GLU A 381 1.64 14.55 -14.43
C GLU A 381 1.40 13.10 -14.86
N ASP A 382 2.46 12.35 -15.11
CA ASP A 382 2.38 10.94 -15.52
C ASP A 382 1.65 10.08 -14.47
N SER A 383 1.90 10.33 -13.18
CA SER A 383 1.25 9.60 -12.10
C SER A 383 -0.23 9.94 -11.90
N ALA A 384 -0.72 11.06 -12.46
CA ALA A 384 -2.10 11.49 -12.31
C ALA A 384 -3.10 10.52 -12.94
N LEU A 385 -2.78 10.00 -14.14
CA LEU A 385 -3.63 9.02 -14.83
C LEU A 385 -3.73 7.72 -14.04
N ALA A 386 -2.62 7.22 -13.51
CA ALA A 386 -2.61 6.00 -12.71
C ALA A 386 -3.36 6.18 -11.39
N ALA A 387 -3.19 7.34 -10.73
CA ALA A 387 -3.87 7.69 -9.50
C ALA A 387 -5.39 7.93 -9.68
N ALA A 388 -5.85 8.23 -10.89
CA ALA A 388 -7.28 8.33 -11.22
C ALA A 388 -7.98 6.96 -11.27
N HIS A 389 -7.23 5.88 -11.24
CA HIS A 389 -7.75 4.50 -11.22
C HIS A 389 -8.83 4.21 -12.29
N PRO A 390 -8.55 4.42 -13.59
CA PRO A 390 -9.56 4.36 -14.63
C PRO A 390 -10.26 3.00 -14.71
N ALA A 391 -9.52 1.91 -14.51
CA ALA A 391 -10.11 0.56 -14.49
C ALA A 391 -11.05 0.36 -13.29
N GLY A 392 -10.72 0.94 -12.13
CA GLY A 392 -11.58 0.94 -10.96
C GLY A 392 -12.87 1.70 -11.19
N THR A 393 -12.77 2.92 -11.74
CA THR A 393 -13.94 3.75 -12.08
C THR A 393 -14.83 3.05 -13.11
N ALA A 394 -14.25 2.46 -14.16
CA ALA A 394 -15.03 1.69 -15.15
C ALA A 394 -15.79 0.52 -14.50
N ALA A 395 -15.13 -0.17 -13.58
CA ALA A 395 -15.73 -1.27 -12.85
C ALA A 395 -16.84 -0.83 -11.88
N GLU A 396 -16.75 0.37 -11.30
CA GLU A 396 -17.85 0.96 -10.51
C GLU A 396 -19.05 1.26 -11.39
N VAL A 397 -18.85 1.96 -12.50
CA VAL A 397 -19.92 2.26 -13.46
C VAL A 397 -20.62 0.97 -13.91
N TRP A 398 -19.85 -0.08 -14.18
CA TRP A 398 -20.39 -1.39 -14.52
C TRP A 398 -21.21 -2.00 -13.36
N THR A 399 -20.73 -1.89 -12.13
CA THR A 399 -21.43 -2.40 -10.94
C THR A 399 -22.75 -1.65 -10.71
N ASP A 400 -22.72 -0.33 -10.84
CA ASP A 400 -23.90 0.52 -10.66
C ASP A 400 -24.97 0.22 -11.72
N GLU A 401 -24.57 0.11 -12.98
CA GLU A 401 -25.46 -0.26 -14.06
C GLU A 401 -26.05 -1.66 -13.88
N ALA A 402 -25.24 -2.62 -13.43
CA ALA A 402 -25.70 -3.98 -13.13
C ALA A 402 -26.72 -3.99 -11.98
N LEU A 403 -26.51 -3.19 -10.93
CA LEU A 403 -27.45 -3.06 -9.82
C LEU A 403 -28.76 -2.40 -10.25
N VAL A 404 -28.70 -1.37 -11.09
CA VAL A 404 -29.89 -0.68 -11.61
C VAL A 404 -30.76 -1.65 -12.42
N ARG A 405 -30.16 -2.52 -13.23
CA ARG A 405 -30.87 -3.49 -14.07
C ARG A 405 -31.27 -4.78 -13.35
N THR A 406 -30.76 -5.00 -12.15
CA THR A 406 -31.17 -6.14 -11.34
C THR A 406 -32.57 -5.89 -10.77
N PRO A 407 -33.54 -6.82 -10.94
CA PRO A 407 -34.89 -6.67 -10.40
C PRO A 407 -34.90 -6.47 -8.87
N PRO A 408 -35.97 -5.88 -8.32
CA PRO A 408 -36.04 -5.70 -6.86
C PRO A 408 -36.11 -7.04 -6.14
N SER A 409 -35.58 -7.04 -4.91
CA SER A 409 -35.57 -8.20 -4.01
C SER A 409 -34.87 -9.43 -4.61
N SER A 410 -33.89 -9.25 -5.50
CA SER A 410 -33.15 -10.34 -6.11
C SER A 410 -32.08 -10.93 -5.19
N LEU A 411 -31.79 -12.22 -5.43
CA LEU A 411 -30.58 -12.89 -4.94
C LEU A 411 -29.51 -12.86 -6.03
N LEU A 412 -28.30 -12.51 -5.68
CA LEU A 412 -27.15 -12.46 -6.59
C LEU A 412 -26.06 -13.38 -6.09
N LEU A 413 -25.90 -14.55 -6.71
CA LEU A 413 -24.90 -15.55 -6.38
C LEU A 413 -23.62 -15.30 -7.18
N LEU A 414 -22.57 -14.87 -6.52
CA LEU A 414 -21.31 -14.51 -7.14
C LEU A 414 -20.21 -15.48 -6.72
N ARG A 415 -19.53 -16.07 -7.70
CA ARG A 415 -18.38 -16.97 -7.49
C ARG A 415 -17.07 -16.23 -7.46
N SER A 416 -16.91 -15.23 -8.33
CA SER A 416 -15.76 -14.35 -8.32
C SER A 416 -15.75 -13.52 -7.05
N GLN A 417 -14.70 -13.68 -6.26
CA GLN A 417 -14.53 -12.96 -5.02
C GLN A 417 -14.44 -11.45 -5.26
N ALA A 418 -13.69 -11.03 -6.27
CA ALA A 418 -13.55 -9.63 -6.64
C ALA A 418 -14.90 -8.99 -7.01
N LEU A 419 -15.74 -9.73 -7.72
CA LEU A 419 -17.08 -9.27 -8.09
C LEU A 419 -18.00 -9.20 -6.88
N ALA A 420 -18.00 -10.24 -6.03
CA ALA A 420 -18.79 -10.27 -4.81
C ALA A 420 -18.46 -9.08 -3.89
N PHE A 421 -17.17 -8.77 -3.71
CA PHE A 421 -16.77 -7.64 -2.87
C PHE A 421 -17.18 -6.28 -3.43
N ARG A 422 -17.28 -6.13 -4.75
CA ARG A 422 -17.80 -4.89 -5.36
C ARG A 422 -19.25 -4.67 -5.05
N PHE A 423 -20.08 -5.69 -5.25
CA PHE A 423 -21.49 -5.61 -4.95
C PHE A 423 -21.76 -5.45 -3.45
N LEU A 424 -21.02 -6.14 -2.61
CA LEU A 424 -21.05 -5.94 -1.16
C LEU A 424 -20.62 -4.52 -0.76
N SER A 425 -19.63 -3.97 -1.44
CA SER A 425 -19.18 -2.59 -1.24
C SER A 425 -20.26 -1.59 -1.58
N ALA A 426 -20.90 -1.71 -2.74
CA ALA A 426 -22.00 -0.84 -3.14
C ALA A 426 -23.12 -0.88 -2.10
N ARG A 427 -23.48 -2.06 -1.63
CA ARG A 427 -24.50 -2.27 -0.61
C ARG A 427 -24.10 -1.71 0.77
N LEU A 428 -22.92 -2.06 1.27
CA LEU A 428 -22.52 -1.79 2.65
C LEU A 428 -21.91 -0.39 2.84
N LEU A 429 -21.14 0.12 1.87
CA LEU A 429 -20.49 1.43 1.99
C LEU A 429 -21.35 2.56 1.45
N ARG A 430 -22.02 2.33 0.31
CA ARG A 430 -22.85 3.35 -0.36
C ARG A 430 -24.33 3.25 0.01
N GLY A 431 -24.77 2.12 0.56
CA GLY A 431 -26.19 1.89 0.90
C GLY A 431 -27.07 1.67 -0.32
N GLU A 432 -26.49 1.28 -1.46
CA GLU A 432 -27.20 1.07 -2.70
C GLU A 432 -27.89 -0.29 -2.71
N ARG A 433 -29.11 -0.30 -3.22
CA ARG A 433 -29.90 -1.52 -3.41
C ARG A 433 -29.84 -2.49 -2.21
N PRO A 434 -30.25 -2.07 -1.01
CA PRO A 434 -30.28 -2.92 0.17
C PRO A 434 -31.21 -4.12 0.03
N ASP A 435 -32.16 -4.04 -0.92
CA ASP A 435 -33.11 -5.08 -1.30
C ASP A 435 -32.45 -6.25 -2.05
N VAL A 436 -31.30 -6.05 -2.69
CA VAL A 436 -30.54 -7.09 -3.41
C VAL A 436 -29.58 -7.77 -2.45
N LEU A 437 -29.78 -9.07 -2.22
CA LEU A 437 -28.90 -9.84 -1.36
C LEU A 437 -27.75 -10.47 -2.17
N VAL A 438 -26.55 -10.07 -1.83
CA VAL A 438 -25.33 -10.60 -2.46
C VAL A 438 -24.81 -11.80 -1.67
N VAL A 439 -24.69 -12.95 -2.31
CA VAL A 439 -24.19 -14.19 -1.73
C VAL A 439 -22.82 -14.51 -2.33
N PRO A 440 -21.73 -14.31 -1.58
CA PRO A 440 -20.39 -14.64 -2.03
C PRO A 440 -20.14 -16.15 -1.93
N MET A 441 -20.36 -16.88 -3.02
CA MET A 441 -20.27 -18.35 -3.06
C MET A 441 -18.91 -18.87 -2.60
N SER A 442 -17.82 -18.19 -2.98
CA SER A 442 -16.46 -18.53 -2.56
C SER A 442 -16.20 -18.42 -1.05
N LEU A 443 -17.06 -17.70 -0.32
CA LEU A 443 -16.92 -17.52 1.13
C LEU A 443 -17.90 -18.38 1.94
N LEU A 444 -18.76 -19.17 1.29
CA LEU A 444 -19.72 -20.02 1.99
C LEU A 444 -19.07 -21.17 2.81
N GLU A 445 -17.80 -21.44 2.60
CA GLU A 445 -17.05 -22.36 3.47
C GLU A 445 -16.85 -21.81 4.90
N ARG A 446 -16.98 -20.51 5.09
CA ARG A 446 -16.77 -19.83 6.38
C ARG A 446 -18.03 -19.84 7.22
N GLY A 447 -17.93 -20.37 8.44
CA GLY A 447 -19.07 -20.52 9.34
C GLY A 447 -19.76 -19.22 9.72
N ASN A 448 -18.99 -18.12 9.93
CA ASN A 448 -19.52 -16.81 10.25
C ASN A 448 -20.28 -16.17 9.06
N VAL A 449 -19.79 -16.35 7.83
CA VAL A 449 -20.49 -15.90 6.62
C VAL A 449 -21.83 -16.60 6.48
N ARG A 450 -21.83 -17.93 6.65
CA ARG A 450 -23.07 -18.72 6.65
C ARG A 450 -24.06 -18.27 7.71
N ALA A 451 -23.59 -18.08 8.95
CA ALA A 451 -24.45 -17.63 10.03
C ALA A 451 -25.07 -16.26 9.77
N HIS A 452 -24.29 -15.32 9.21
CA HIS A 452 -24.79 -14.00 8.84
C HIS A 452 -25.84 -14.07 7.73
N LEU A 453 -25.54 -14.79 6.64
CA LEU A 453 -26.47 -14.95 5.52
C LEU A 453 -27.77 -15.64 5.92
N LEU A 454 -27.72 -16.68 6.79
CA LEU A 454 -28.91 -17.33 7.32
C LEU A 454 -29.73 -16.42 8.23
N ALA A 455 -29.09 -15.52 8.97
CA ALA A 455 -29.81 -14.55 9.80
C ALA A 455 -30.52 -13.48 8.94
N GLU A 456 -29.94 -13.12 7.79
CA GLU A 456 -30.52 -12.16 6.86
C GLU A 456 -31.59 -12.79 5.95
N GLU A 457 -31.33 -14.00 5.44
CA GLU A 457 -32.22 -14.72 4.53
C GLU A 457 -32.26 -16.22 4.86
N PRO A 458 -33.21 -16.68 5.68
CA PRO A 458 -33.35 -18.08 6.08
C PRO A 458 -33.58 -19.04 4.89
N ALA A 459 -34.13 -18.55 3.77
CA ALA A 459 -34.37 -19.36 2.58
C ALA A 459 -33.08 -19.89 1.93
N LEU A 460 -31.91 -19.32 2.28
CA LEU A 460 -30.61 -19.83 1.85
C LEU A 460 -30.18 -21.13 2.55
N ALA A 461 -30.92 -21.63 3.52
CA ALA A 461 -30.51 -22.81 4.31
C ALA A 461 -30.23 -24.06 3.45
N PRO A 462 -31.03 -24.43 2.41
CA PRO A 462 -30.71 -25.57 1.55
C PRO A 462 -29.39 -25.37 0.80
N LEU A 463 -29.19 -24.21 0.17
CA LEU A 463 -27.96 -23.87 -0.55
C LEU A 463 -26.73 -23.94 0.34
N ILE A 464 -26.79 -23.32 1.52
CA ILE A 464 -25.68 -23.29 2.47
C ILE A 464 -25.36 -24.68 3.00
N ARG A 465 -26.39 -25.49 3.29
CA ARG A 465 -26.20 -26.87 3.75
C ARG A 465 -25.50 -27.73 2.70
N GLU A 466 -25.96 -27.65 1.46
CA GLU A 466 -25.39 -28.45 0.36
C GLU A 466 -23.97 -28.02 0.02
N THR A 467 -23.73 -26.71 -0.08
CA THR A 467 -22.39 -26.19 -0.31
C THR A 467 -21.44 -26.59 0.82
N ALA A 468 -21.91 -26.63 2.07
CA ALA A 468 -21.11 -27.08 3.21
C ALA A 468 -20.76 -28.57 3.17
N LEU A 469 -21.64 -29.41 2.59
CA LEU A 469 -21.46 -30.86 2.54
C LEU A 469 -20.70 -31.35 1.31
N SER A 470 -20.99 -30.76 0.13
CA SER A 470 -20.49 -31.19 -1.17
C SER A 470 -19.49 -30.22 -1.82
N GLY A 471 -19.35 -29.00 -1.29
CA GLY A 471 -18.61 -27.92 -1.92
C GLY A 471 -19.30 -27.30 -3.14
N LYS A 472 -20.53 -27.76 -3.48
CA LYS A 472 -21.26 -27.36 -4.68
C LYS A 472 -22.71 -27.01 -4.35
N ALA A 473 -23.31 -26.18 -5.20
CA ALA A 473 -24.73 -25.87 -5.16
C ALA A 473 -25.47 -26.82 -6.11
N SER A 474 -26.46 -27.57 -5.59
CA SER A 474 -27.26 -28.45 -6.44
C SER A 474 -28.30 -27.69 -7.23
N GLU A 475 -28.77 -28.31 -8.33
CA GLU A 475 -29.92 -27.85 -9.08
C GLU A 475 -31.14 -27.65 -8.19
N TYR A 476 -31.44 -28.60 -7.30
CA TYR A 476 -32.58 -28.56 -6.41
C TYR A 476 -32.57 -27.34 -5.47
N ALA A 477 -31.43 -27.06 -4.82
CA ALA A 477 -31.30 -25.91 -3.93
C ALA A 477 -31.46 -24.59 -4.69
N LEU A 478 -30.92 -24.50 -5.91
CA LEU A 478 -30.99 -23.31 -6.73
C LEU A 478 -32.37 -23.10 -7.33
N SER A 479 -33.04 -24.14 -7.83
CA SER A 479 -34.41 -24.05 -8.36
C SER A 479 -35.42 -23.65 -7.28
N THR A 480 -35.30 -24.20 -6.06
CA THR A 480 -36.12 -23.83 -4.91
C THR A 480 -35.94 -22.35 -4.54
N LEU A 481 -34.71 -21.84 -4.59
CA LEU A 481 -34.47 -20.41 -4.35
C LEU A 481 -35.02 -19.52 -5.47
N ALA A 482 -34.90 -19.98 -6.73
CA ALA A 482 -35.41 -19.25 -7.90
C ALA A 482 -36.94 -19.19 -7.93
N ASP A 483 -37.63 -20.16 -7.33
CA ASP A 483 -39.08 -20.17 -7.18
C ASP A 483 -39.54 -19.13 -6.13
N ALA A 484 -38.76 -18.94 -5.06
CA ALA A 484 -39.07 -18.02 -3.97
C ALA A 484 -38.82 -16.54 -4.36
N ARG A 485 -37.79 -16.24 -5.15
CA ARG A 485 -37.44 -14.86 -5.54
C ARG A 485 -36.49 -14.85 -6.75
N PRO A 486 -36.40 -13.70 -7.51
CA PRO A 486 -35.53 -13.61 -8.66
C PRO A 486 -34.08 -13.94 -8.30
N LEU A 487 -33.53 -14.97 -8.94
CA LEU A 487 -32.19 -15.47 -8.69
C LEU A 487 -31.29 -15.20 -9.89
N PHE A 488 -30.18 -14.54 -9.64
CA PHE A 488 -29.17 -14.24 -10.64
C PHE A 488 -27.83 -14.87 -10.24
N VAL A 489 -27.13 -15.39 -11.23
CA VAL A 489 -25.84 -16.05 -11.03
C VAL A 489 -24.79 -15.48 -11.97
N GLU A 490 -23.55 -15.46 -11.53
CA GLU A 490 -22.42 -15.13 -12.36
C GLU A 490 -22.22 -16.24 -13.40
N LEU A 491 -21.95 -15.88 -14.65
CA LEU A 491 -21.60 -16.84 -15.69
C LEU A 491 -20.22 -17.45 -15.37
N ASP A 492 -20.22 -18.71 -14.98
CA ASP A 492 -19.04 -19.47 -14.61
C ASP A 492 -19.10 -20.85 -15.26
N PRO A 493 -18.06 -21.29 -16.01
CA PRO A 493 -18.04 -22.61 -16.65
C PRO A 493 -18.03 -23.78 -15.64
N SER A 494 -17.83 -23.53 -14.37
CA SER A 494 -17.85 -24.56 -13.32
C SER A 494 -19.26 -24.91 -12.82
N TRP A 495 -20.32 -24.26 -13.32
CA TRP A 495 -21.68 -24.70 -13.04
C TRP A 495 -21.93 -26.12 -13.65
N GLU A 496 -22.61 -26.96 -12.89
CA GLU A 496 -22.97 -28.30 -13.35
C GLU A 496 -23.96 -28.23 -14.51
N THR A 497 -23.89 -29.22 -15.44
CA THR A 497 -24.73 -29.26 -16.62
C THR A 497 -26.23 -29.11 -16.32
N PRO A 498 -26.81 -29.75 -15.28
CA PRO A 498 -28.22 -29.54 -14.94
C PRO A 498 -28.53 -28.07 -14.60
N VAL A 499 -27.66 -27.39 -13.86
CA VAL A 499 -27.85 -25.98 -13.53
C VAL A 499 -27.83 -25.10 -14.78
N LEU A 500 -26.96 -25.41 -15.75
CA LEU A 500 -26.88 -24.65 -17.00
C LEU A 500 -28.19 -24.67 -17.80
N GLU A 501 -29.03 -25.71 -17.64
CA GLU A 501 -30.33 -25.82 -18.29
C GLU A 501 -31.38 -24.83 -17.77
N HIS A 502 -31.18 -24.30 -16.55
CA HIS A 502 -32.01 -23.28 -15.93
C HIS A 502 -31.60 -21.85 -16.25
N LEU A 503 -30.44 -21.64 -16.91
CA LEU A 503 -29.88 -20.31 -17.11
C LEU A 503 -30.48 -19.60 -18.32
N LEU A 504 -30.97 -18.37 -18.10
CA LEU A 504 -31.44 -17.44 -19.09
C LEU A 504 -30.45 -16.26 -19.20
N PRO A 505 -29.91 -15.94 -20.38
CA PRO A 505 -29.04 -14.80 -20.56
C PRO A 505 -29.70 -13.47 -20.18
N ARG A 506 -29.01 -12.65 -19.44
CA ARG A 506 -29.38 -11.25 -19.14
C ARG A 506 -28.14 -10.37 -19.32
N PRO A 507 -28.28 -9.06 -19.43
CA PRO A 507 -27.15 -8.18 -19.81
C PRO A 507 -25.90 -8.29 -18.94
N PHE A 508 -26.04 -8.56 -17.64
CA PHE A 508 -24.92 -8.60 -16.69
C PHE A 508 -24.72 -9.95 -16.02
N PHE A 509 -25.81 -10.68 -15.81
CA PHE A 509 -25.84 -11.97 -15.11
C PHE A 509 -26.73 -12.94 -15.84
N MET A 510 -26.61 -14.19 -15.50
CA MET A 510 -27.57 -15.21 -15.92
C MET A 510 -28.71 -15.26 -14.91
N GLN A 511 -29.94 -15.15 -15.36
CA GLN A 511 -31.10 -15.43 -14.51
C GLN A 511 -31.31 -16.92 -14.41
N LEU A 512 -31.47 -17.46 -13.21
CA LEU A 512 -31.81 -18.85 -13.00
C LEU A 512 -33.33 -19.00 -12.91
N ALA A 513 -33.90 -19.78 -13.82
CA ALA A 513 -35.32 -20.12 -13.82
C ALA A 513 -35.58 -21.31 -12.88
N PRO A 514 -36.75 -21.37 -12.21
CA PRO A 514 -37.10 -22.52 -11.34
C PRO A 514 -37.15 -23.85 -12.12
N GLU A 515 -37.58 -23.82 -13.38
CA GLU A 515 -37.69 -24.99 -14.26
C GLU A 515 -36.64 -24.93 -15.38
N PRO A 516 -36.14 -26.11 -15.85
CA PRO A 516 -35.24 -26.15 -16.99
C PRO A 516 -35.90 -25.57 -18.24
N ARG A 517 -35.16 -24.80 -19.02
CA ARG A 517 -35.64 -24.13 -20.22
C ARG A 517 -35.12 -24.82 -21.47
N GLY A 518 -35.99 -25.00 -22.45
CA GLY A 518 -35.63 -25.48 -23.76
C GLY A 518 -34.63 -24.59 -24.49
N ARG A 519 -33.96 -25.12 -25.49
CA ARG A 519 -32.96 -24.40 -26.28
C ARG A 519 -33.54 -23.14 -26.94
N SER A 520 -34.77 -23.25 -27.49
CA SER A 520 -35.51 -22.15 -28.11
C SER A 520 -35.77 -20.99 -27.15
N ASP A 521 -36.08 -21.28 -25.88
CA ASP A 521 -36.38 -20.28 -24.87
C ASP A 521 -35.15 -19.53 -24.40
N ARG A 522 -33.97 -20.17 -24.52
CA ARG A 522 -32.68 -19.56 -24.20
C ARG A 522 -32.15 -18.62 -25.28
N GLU A 523 -32.54 -18.85 -26.53
CA GLU A 523 -32.13 -18.03 -27.68
C GLU A 523 -32.97 -16.75 -27.82
N LEU A 524 -34.17 -16.71 -27.22
CA LEU A 524 -35.08 -15.56 -27.27
C LEU A 524 -34.98 -14.60 -26.07
N GLY A 525 -34.23 -14.91 -25.03
CA GLY A 525 -33.99 -14.06 -23.85
C GLY A 525 -32.79 -13.16 -24.01
#